data_d4e351f4d28a28fa7e546d2310b9c39f
#
_entry.id   d4e351f4d28a28fa7e546d2310b9c39f
#
_cell.length_a   1.000
_cell.length_b   1.000
_cell.length_c   1.000
_cell.angle_alpha   90.00
_cell.angle_beta   90.00
_cell.angle_gamma   90.00
#
_symmetry.space_group_name_H-M   'P 1'
#
loop_
_entity.id
_entity.type
_entity.pdbx_description
1 polymer ?
#
loop_
_entity_poly.entity_id
_entity_poly.type
_entity_poly.pdbx_seq_one_letter_code
_entity_poly.pdbx_strand_id
1 'polypeptide(L)'
;EVAAAMQARGGAFADAPVSGGVPGAEAASLTFMVGGSEADFGGGLLPELLGAMGKKAVRCGGVGAGQSTKLCNNHVLGIHMAAVAEGLALGKRLGLDPKVLSEVFNTSSARCWSSDSYNPVPGVMEGVPAARGYRNGFLTDLMVKDMRLAGLAAEEAGAPLPVGEPVLALYEALQEEGHGREDFGSIYKHVYASGGAE
;
A
#
# COMPACT_ATOMS: atom_id res chain seq x y z
N GLU A 1 17.03 -14.75 -11.12
CA GLU A 1 18.30 -14.44 -11.82
C GLU A 1 19.39 -14.08 -10.82
N VAL A 2 19.24 -13.00 -10.01
CA VAL A 2 20.22 -12.57 -9.00
C VAL A 2 20.50 -13.67 -7.97
N ALA A 3 19.47 -14.33 -7.43
CA ALA A 3 19.61 -15.42 -6.47
C ALA A 3 20.49 -16.57 -7.03
N ALA A 4 20.25 -16.98 -8.27
CA ALA A 4 21.02 -18.04 -8.91
C ALA A 4 22.50 -17.63 -9.11
N ALA A 5 22.74 -16.36 -9.48
CA ALA A 5 24.11 -15.84 -9.65
C ALA A 5 24.87 -15.77 -8.30
N MET A 6 24.18 -15.45 -7.21
CA MET A 6 24.76 -15.45 -5.85
C MET A 6 25.07 -16.88 -5.38
N GLN A 7 24.12 -17.79 -5.54
CA GLN A 7 24.30 -19.20 -5.16
C GLN A 7 25.46 -19.86 -5.92
N ALA A 8 25.61 -19.58 -7.21
CA ALA A 8 26.76 -20.10 -8.00
C ALA A 8 28.12 -19.65 -7.48
N ARG A 9 28.17 -18.60 -6.65
CA ARG A 9 29.38 -18.07 -5.98
C ARG A 9 29.46 -18.43 -4.50
N GLY A 10 28.60 -19.33 -4.01
CA GLY A 10 28.53 -19.72 -2.60
C GLY A 10 27.91 -18.66 -1.67
N GLY A 11 27.25 -17.65 -2.24
CA GLY A 11 26.55 -16.62 -1.47
C GLY A 11 25.09 -16.98 -1.20
N ALA A 12 24.52 -16.40 -0.15
CA ALA A 12 23.09 -16.45 0.16
C ALA A 12 22.36 -15.25 -0.47
N PHE A 13 21.05 -15.40 -0.72
CA PHE A 13 20.19 -14.33 -1.22
C PHE A 13 18.80 -14.41 -0.58
N ALA A 14 18.28 -13.28 -0.14
CA ALA A 14 16.89 -13.12 0.26
C ALA A 14 16.32 -11.82 -0.33
N ASP A 15 15.09 -11.85 -0.79
CA ASP A 15 14.32 -10.65 -1.07
C ASP A 15 13.56 -10.22 0.19
N ALA A 16 13.62 -8.94 0.52
CA ALA A 16 13.04 -8.42 1.75
C ALA A 16 12.40 -7.04 1.55
N PRO A 17 11.37 -6.91 0.70
CA PRO A 17 10.65 -5.66 0.58
C PRO A 17 9.97 -5.29 1.90
N VAL A 18 9.69 -3.98 2.06
CA VAL A 18 9.22 -3.41 3.31
C VAL A 18 7.84 -2.76 3.19
N SER A 19 7.14 -2.68 4.32
CA SER A 19 5.97 -1.84 4.53
C SER A 19 6.17 -0.96 5.77
N GLY A 20 5.67 0.30 5.73
CA GLY A 20 5.78 1.27 6.82
C GLY A 20 6.11 2.69 6.35
N GLY A 21 6.53 2.85 5.07
CA GLY A 21 6.88 4.15 4.49
C GLY A 21 8.04 4.86 5.20
N VAL A 22 8.19 6.15 4.94
CA VAL A 22 9.25 6.99 5.57
C VAL A 22 9.11 7.02 7.10
N PRO A 23 7.91 7.22 7.70
CA PRO A 23 7.78 7.20 9.16
C PRO A 23 8.19 5.87 9.79
N GLY A 24 7.88 4.75 9.13
CA GLY A 24 8.30 3.43 9.59
C GLY A 24 9.81 3.23 9.52
N ALA A 25 10.47 3.79 8.51
CA ALA A 25 11.93 3.75 8.39
C ALA A 25 12.62 4.60 9.46
N GLU A 26 12.15 5.83 9.68
CA GLU A 26 12.68 6.74 10.71
C GLU A 26 12.52 6.19 12.13
N ALA A 27 11.41 5.49 12.40
CA ALA A 27 11.11 4.89 13.69
C ALA A 27 11.69 3.47 13.85
N ALA A 28 12.45 2.94 12.89
CA ALA A 28 12.90 1.55 12.84
C ALA A 28 11.74 0.54 13.10
N SER A 29 10.56 0.85 12.57
CA SER A 29 9.33 0.08 12.80
C SER A 29 8.79 -0.62 11.53
N LEU A 30 9.62 -0.73 10.49
CA LEU A 30 9.26 -1.39 9.24
C LEU A 30 8.85 -2.85 9.46
N THR A 31 7.94 -3.32 8.62
CA THR A 31 7.67 -4.75 8.45
C THR A 31 8.37 -5.23 7.19
N PHE A 32 9.25 -6.23 7.34
CA PHE A 32 9.92 -6.91 6.25
C PHE A 32 9.15 -8.15 5.81
N MET A 33 8.96 -8.31 4.51
CA MET A 33 8.36 -9.50 3.88
C MET A 33 9.50 -10.29 3.24
N VAL A 34 9.93 -11.38 3.90
CA VAL A 34 11.19 -12.07 3.53
C VAL A 34 10.92 -13.31 2.69
N GLY A 35 11.49 -13.32 1.47
CA GLY A 35 11.57 -14.48 0.60
C GLY A 35 12.98 -15.05 0.62
N GLY A 36 13.15 -16.27 1.12
CA GLY A 36 14.45 -16.92 1.25
C GLY A 36 14.36 -18.29 1.87
N SER A 37 15.52 -18.96 2.04
CA SER A 37 15.56 -20.27 2.67
C SER A 37 15.19 -20.18 4.16
N GLU A 38 14.69 -21.28 4.71
CA GLU A 38 14.39 -21.36 6.14
C GLU A 38 15.66 -21.26 6.99
N ALA A 39 16.76 -21.80 6.50
CA ALA A 39 18.04 -21.75 7.16
C ALA A 39 18.58 -20.31 7.26
N ASP A 40 18.44 -19.51 6.19
CA ASP A 40 18.88 -18.11 6.19
C ASP A 40 18.02 -17.23 7.11
N PHE A 41 16.73 -17.53 7.21
CA PHE A 41 15.79 -16.78 8.07
C PHE A 41 15.84 -17.23 9.53
N GLY A 42 16.02 -18.54 9.80
CA GLY A 42 15.98 -19.13 11.14
C GLY A 42 17.20 -18.88 12.01
N GLY A 43 18.27 -18.32 11.45
CA GLY A 43 19.52 -18.05 12.17
C GLY A 43 20.49 -17.18 11.37
N GLY A 44 21.53 -16.68 12.05
CA GLY A 44 22.58 -15.92 11.43
C GLY A 44 22.31 -14.42 11.28
N LEU A 45 23.00 -13.80 10.33
CA LEU A 45 23.06 -12.34 10.18
C LEU A 45 21.75 -11.70 9.72
N LEU A 46 20.94 -12.40 8.92
CA LEU A 46 19.73 -11.82 8.30
C LEU A 46 18.69 -11.36 9.33
N PRO A 47 18.24 -12.18 10.30
CA PRO A 47 17.29 -11.73 11.33
C PRO A 47 17.83 -10.58 12.18
N GLU A 48 19.12 -10.56 12.49
CA GLU A 48 19.78 -9.51 13.26
C GLU A 48 19.76 -8.17 12.49
N LEU A 49 20.14 -8.17 11.21
CA LEU A 49 20.10 -6.99 10.35
C LEU A 49 18.68 -6.45 10.19
N LEU A 50 17.71 -7.32 9.94
CA LEU A 50 16.30 -6.90 9.78
C LEU A 50 15.74 -6.36 11.09
N GLY A 51 16.11 -6.95 12.24
CA GLY A 51 15.72 -6.49 13.57
C GLY A 51 16.28 -5.11 13.95
N ALA A 52 17.44 -4.74 13.39
CA ALA A 52 18.01 -3.40 13.58
C ALA A 52 17.29 -2.30 12.77
N MET A 53 16.58 -2.66 11.69
CA MET A 53 15.93 -1.72 10.77
C MET A 53 14.42 -1.71 10.88
N GLY A 54 13.81 -2.70 11.56
CA GLY A 54 12.37 -2.80 11.65
C GLY A 54 11.86 -3.60 12.83
N LYS A 55 10.55 -3.49 13.06
CA LYS A 55 9.88 -4.12 14.20
C LYS A 55 9.51 -5.59 13.93
N LYS A 56 9.30 -5.96 12.66
CA LYS A 56 8.81 -7.29 12.29
C LYS A 56 9.42 -7.76 10.98
N ALA A 57 9.89 -8.99 10.96
CA ALA A 57 10.22 -9.72 9.75
C ALA A 57 9.33 -10.96 9.64
N VAL A 58 8.70 -11.15 8.49
CA VAL A 58 7.81 -12.28 8.21
C VAL A 58 8.41 -13.09 7.08
N ARG A 59 8.71 -14.36 7.30
CA ARG A 59 9.11 -15.26 6.23
C ARG A 59 7.89 -15.62 5.39
N CYS A 60 7.90 -15.23 4.11
CA CYS A 60 6.79 -15.39 3.18
C CYS A 60 6.91 -16.67 2.32
N GLY A 61 8.08 -17.28 2.30
CA GLY A 61 8.36 -18.48 1.49
C GLY A 61 9.77 -18.47 0.92
N GLY A 62 9.98 -19.17 -0.20
CA GLY A 62 11.25 -19.16 -0.93
C GLY A 62 11.58 -17.80 -1.55
N VAL A 63 12.72 -17.73 -2.26
CA VAL A 63 13.16 -16.54 -2.99
C VAL A 63 12.05 -16.04 -3.94
N GLY A 64 11.75 -14.72 -3.88
CA GLY A 64 10.67 -14.07 -4.62
C GLY A 64 9.35 -13.96 -3.86
N ALA A 65 9.13 -14.79 -2.83
CA ALA A 65 7.87 -14.77 -2.07
C ALA A 65 7.65 -13.45 -1.29
N GLY A 66 8.72 -12.78 -0.88
CA GLY A 66 8.63 -11.45 -0.27
C GLY A 66 8.08 -10.41 -1.25
N GLN A 67 8.60 -10.39 -2.48
CA GLN A 67 8.12 -9.49 -3.53
C GLN A 67 6.66 -9.78 -3.89
N SER A 68 6.29 -11.05 -4.09
CA SER A 68 4.91 -11.45 -4.37
C SER A 68 3.96 -11.02 -3.24
N THR A 69 4.37 -11.22 -1.98
CA THR A 69 3.59 -10.77 -0.81
C THR A 69 3.40 -9.26 -0.81
N LYS A 70 4.46 -8.50 -1.13
CA LYS A 70 4.39 -7.03 -1.23
C LYS A 70 3.40 -6.59 -2.32
N LEU A 71 3.42 -7.21 -3.49
CA LEU A 71 2.48 -6.91 -4.58
C LEU A 71 1.03 -7.16 -4.15
N CYS A 72 0.75 -8.32 -3.56
CA CYS A 72 -0.60 -8.63 -3.04
C CYS A 72 -1.05 -7.61 -1.97
N ASN A 73 -0.15 -7.26 -1.03
CA ASN A 73 -0.46 -6.28 0.01
C ASN A 73 -0.79 -4.91 -0.57
N ASN A 74 0.02 -4.41 -1.51
CA ASN A 74 -0.18 -3.08 -2.07
C ASN A 74 -1.36 -3.03 -3.05
N HIS A 75 -1.67 -4.13 -3.73
CA HIS A 75 -2.89 -4.28 -4.51
C HIS A 75 -4.15 -4.11 -3.63
N VAL A 76 -4.21 -4.82 -2.50
CA VAL A 76 -5.30 -4.69 -1.52
C VAL A 76 -5.33 -3.28 -0.92
N LEU A 77 -4.17 -2.68 -0.61
CA LEU A 77 -4.07 -1.32 -0.08
C LEU A 77 -4.66 -0.28 -1.04
N GLY A 78 -4.36 -0.37 -2.35
CA GLY A 78 -4.92 0.52 -3.35
C GLY A 78 -6.45 0.44 -3.43
N ILE A 79 -6.99 -0.78 -3.42
CA ILE A 79 -8.44 -1.02 -3.40
C ILE A 79 -9.09 -0.46 -2.13
N HIS A 80 -8.52 -0.72 -0.96
CA HIS A 80 -9.04 -0.20 0.31
C HIS A 80 -9.07 1.32 0.34
N MET A 81 -8.04 1.98 -0.15
CA MET A 81 -7.98 3.44 -0.18
C MET A 81 -9.05 4.02 -1.12
N ALA A 82 -9.21 3.45 -2.31
CA ALA A 82 -10.25 3.86 -3.25
C ALA A 82 -11.65 3.66 -2.67
N ALA A 83 -11.92 2.50 -2.06
CA ALA A 83 -13.21 2.20 -1.44
C ALA A 83 -13.55 3.15 -0.28
N VAL A 84 -12.58 3.46 0.59
CA VAL A 84 -12.77 4.42 1.70
C VAL A 84 -13.02 5.83 1.15
N ALA A 85 -12.24 6.24 0.14
CA ALA A 85 -12.42 7.55 -0.50
C ALA A 85 -13.81 7.69 -1.13
N GLU A 86 -14.27 6.67 -1.86
CA GLU A 86 -15.58 6.64 -2.50
C GLU A 86 -16.72 6.67 -1.46
N GLY A 87 -16.63 5.82 -0.42
CA GLY A 87 -17.64 5.78 0.63
C GLY A 87 -17.78 7.10 1.39
N LEU A 88 -16.65 7.77 1.72
CA LEU A 88 -16.66 9.07 2.37
C LEU A 88 -17.12 10.20 1.43
N ALA A 89 -16.77 10.13 0.14
CA ALA A 89 -17.28 11.08 -0.86
C ALA A 89 -18.80 10.97 -1.03
N LEU A 90 -19.33 9.75 -1.12
CA LEU A 90 -20.78 9.49 -1.16
C LEU A 90 -21.47 10.04 0.10
N GLY A 91 -20.94 9.71 1.28
CA GLY A 91 -21.51 10.19 2.55
C GLY A 91 -21.57 11.71 2.63
N LYS A 92 -20.50 12.40 2.20
CA LYS A 92 -20.46 13.86 2.15
C LYS A 92 -21.53 14.45 1.20
N ARG A 93 -21.76 13.82 0.03
CA ARG A 93 -22.83 14.23 -0.90
C ARG A 93 -24.24 13.99 -0.35
N LEU A 94 -24.39 12.99 0.52
CA LEU A 94 -25.64 12.73 1.25
C LEU A 94 -25.81 13.66 2.47
N GLY A 95 -24.90 14.60 2.70
CA GLY A 95 -24.97 15.56 3.80
C GLY A 95 -24.46 15.02 5.14
N LEU A 96 -23.77 13.89 5.15
CA LEU A 96 -23.20 13.31 6.38
C LEU A 96 -21.89 14.01 6.76
N ASP A 97 -21.63 14.14 8.05
CA ASP A 97 -20.33 14.58 8.56
C ASP A 97 -19.29 13.48 8.32
N PRO A 98 -18.20 13.77 7.58
CA PRO A 98 -17.17 12.77 7.29
C PRO A 98 -16.46 12.20 8.53
N LYS A 99 -16.39 12.96 9.65
CA LYS A 99 -15.83 12.48 10.92
C LYS A 99 -16.72 11.42 11.55
N VAL A 100 -18.04 11.70 11.61
CA VAL A 100 -19.03 10.74 12.13
C VAL A 100 -19.07 9.49 11.27
N LEU A 101 -19.06 9.65 9.94
CA LEU A 101 -19.05 8.49 9.03
C LEU A 101 -17.76 7.67 9.17
N SER A 102 -16.61 8.32 9.32
CA SER A 102 -15.33 7.65 9.59
C SER A 102 -15.34 6.88 10.91
N GLU A 103 -15.94 7.42 11.97
CA GLU A 103 -16.13 6.72 13.24
C GLU A 103 -16.97 5.45 13.06
N VAL A 104 -18.04 5.53 12.29
CA VAL A 104 -18.88 4.36 11.96
C VAL A 104 -18.09 3.32 11.18
N PHE A 105 -17.30 3.72 10.17
CA PHE A 105 -16.43 2.78 9.45
C PHE A 105 -15.49 2.05 10.41
N ASN A 106 -14.87 2.79 11.34
CA ASN A 106 -13.84 2.26 12.25
C ASN A 106 -14.39 1.41 13.40
N THR A 107 -15.67 1.55 13.71
CA THR A 107 -16.38 0.74 14.73
C THR A 107 -17.24 -0.37 14.14
N SER A 108 -17.30 -0.48 12.81
CA SER A 108 -18.13 -1.42 12.07
C SER A 108 -17.32 -2.20 11.00
N SER A 109 -18.04 -2.83 10.08
CA SER A 109 -17.50 -3.78 9.10
C SER A 109 -16.63 -3.16 7.99
N ALA A 110 -16.66 -1.84 7.81
CA ALA A 110 -15.84 -1.13 6.81
C ALA A 110 -14.44 -0.76 7.31
N ARG A 111 -14.07 -1.15 8.53
CA ARG A 111 -12.77 -0.86 9.12
C ARG A 111 -11.63 -1.48 8.31
N CYS A 112 -10.65 -0.66 7.95
CA CYS A 112 -9.39 -1.07 7.35
C CYS A 112 -8.30 -0.04 7.68
N TRP A 113 -7.04 -0.32 7.32
CA TRP A 113 -5.93 0.60 7.57
C TRP A 113 -6.16 1.99 6.95
N SER A 114 -6.76 2.05 5.75
CA SER A 114 -7.07 3.32 5.09
C SER A 114 -8.14 4.13 5.81
N SER A 115 -9.01 3.50 6.60
CA SER A 115 -10.04 4.21 7.37
C SER A 115 -9.57 4.62 8.77
N ASP A 116 -8.83 3.73 9.47
CA ASP A 116 -8.51 3.91 10.89
C ASP A 116 -7.12 4.50 11.17
N SER A 117 -6.21 4.45 10.19
CA SER A 117 -4.81 4.86 10.36
C SER A 117 -4.32 5.86 9.32
N TYR A 118 -5.02 5.98 8.17
CA TYR A 118 -4.54 6.77 7.04
C TYR A 118 -5.69 7.38 6.21
N ASN A 119 -6.65 8.02 6.89
CA ASN A 119 -7.86 8.52 6.26
C ASN A 119 -7.58 9.53 5.14
N PRO A 120 -8.15 9.36 3.92
CA PRO A 120 -7.88 10.21 2.77
C PRO A 120 -8.62 11.56 2.79
N VAL A 121 -9.56 11.78 3.70
CA VAL A 121 -10.39 12.99 3.70
C VAL A 121 -9.76 14.09 4.56
N PRO A 122 -9.49 15.28 3.98
CA PRO A 122 -8.96 16.41 4.75
C PRO A 122 -9.82 16.75 5.96
N GLY A 123 -9.20 16.96 7.12
CA GLY A 123 -9.85 17.37 8.36
C GLY A 123 -10.52 16.23 9.15
N VAL A 124 -10.50 14.99 8.65
CA VAL A 124 -11.02 13.82 9.40
C VAL A 124 -9.98 13.28 10.38
N MET A 125 -8.73 13.18 9.96
CA MET A 125 -7.65 12.62 10.77
C MET A 125 -6.41 13.53 10.73
N GLU A 126 -5.80 13.76 11.89
CA GLU A 126 -4.53 14.48 12.01
C GLU A 126 -3.33 13.56 11.73
N GLY A 127 -2.17 14.16 11.37
CA GLY A 127 -0.93 13.42 11.17
C GLY A 127 -0.82 12.65 9.84
N VAL A 128 -1.90 12.53 9.07
CA VAL A 128 -1.92 11.86 7.76
C VAL A 128 -1.66 12.85 6.60
N PRO A 129 -1.26 12.38 5.41
CA PRO A 129 -1.02 13.26 4.26
C PRO A 129 -2.23 14.12 3.86
N ALA A 130 -3.45 13.62 4.00
CA ALA A 130 -4.67 14.38 3.73
C ALA A 130 -4.77 15.66 4.58
N ALA A 131 -4.28 15.66 5.83
CA ALA A 131 -4.26 16.82 6.72
C ALA A 131 -3.26 17.91 6.28
N ARG A 132 -2.35 17.62 5.35
CA ARG A 132 -1.30 18.54 4.88
C ARG A 132 -1.24 18.66 3.35
N GLY A 133 -2.39 18.54 2.69
CA GLY A 133 -2.51 18.68 1.24
C GLY A 133 -1.85 17.55 0.45
N TYR A 134 -1.90 16.32 0.98
CA TYR A 134 -1.37 15.09 0.38
C TYR A 134 0.15 15.11 0.14
N ARG A 135 0.89 15.87 0.95
CA ARG A 135 2.35 15.94 0.89
C ARG A 135 3.01 14.93 1.82
N ASN A 136 4.23 14.49 1.44
CA ASN A 136 5.08 13.62 2.27
C ASN A 136 4.38 12.31 2.69
N GLY A 137 3.78 11.61 1.72
CA GLY A 137 3.16 10.32 1.88
C GLY A 137 3.68 9.29 0.88
N PHE A 138 2.91 8.24 0.62
CA PHE A 138 3.19 7.25 -0.42
C PHE A 138 2.64 7.78 -1.76
N LEU A 139 3.53 8.00 -2.73
CA LEU A 139 3.18 8.68 -3.98
C LEU A 139 2.17 7.89 -4.82
N THR A 140 1.24 8.58 -5.46
CA THR A 140 0.32 8.03 -6.47
C THR A 140 1.09 7.31 -7.58
N ASP A 141 2.21 7.88 -8.09
CA ASP A 141 3.08 7.23 -9.08
C ASP A 141 3.56 5.84 -8.63
N LEU A 142 3.87 5.68 -7.34
CA LEU A 142 4.31 4.40 -6.78
C LEU A 142 3.15 3.43 -6.59
N MET A 143 1.94 3.91 -6.27
CA MET A 143 0.75 3.07 -6.20
C MET A 143 0.37 2.55 -7.59
N VAL A 144 0.36 3.40 -8.62
CA VAL A 144 0.16 2.98 -10.03
C VAL A 144 1.17 1.91 -10.42
N LYS A 145 2.45 2.15 -10.15
CA LYS A 145 3.51 1.16 -10.44
C LYS A 145 3.24 -0.17 -9.73
N ASP A 146 2.90 -0.16 -8.44
CA ASP A 146 2.70 -1.38 -7.66
C ASP A 146 1.45 -2.14 -8.14
N MET A 147 0.36 -1.45 -8.47
CA MET A 147 -0.84 -2.09 -9.01
C MET A 147 -0.63 -2.65 -10.42
N ARG A 148 0.14 -1.97 -11.28
CA ARG A 148 0.54 -2.49 -12.59
C ARG A 148 1.38 -3.77 -12.47
N LEU A 149 2.35 -3.78 -11.55
CA LEU A 149 3.14 -4.98 -11.27
C LEU A 149 2.29 -6.13 -10.74
N ALA A 150 1.28 -5.85 -9.91
CA ALA A 150 0.32 -6.85 -9.45
C ALA A 150 -0.51 -7.40 -10.63
N GLY A 151 -0.91 -6.54 -11.58
CA GLY A 151 -1.59 -6.94 -12.81
C GLY A 151 -0.75 -7.90 -13.66
N LEU A 152 0.52 -7.56 -13.91
CA LEU A 152 1.45 -8.43 -14.66
C LEU A 152 1.65 -9.79 -13.96
N ALA A 153 1.82 -9.79 -12.64
CA ALA A 153 1.96 -11.02 -11.87
C ALA A 153 0.67 -11.87 -11.91
N ALA A 154 -0.49 -11.22 -11.94
CA ALA A 154 -1.79 -11.88 -12.05
C ALA A 154 -1.99 -12.53 -13.44
N GLU A 155 -1.58 -11.86 -14.52
CA GLU A 155 -1.56 -12.42 -15.87
C GLU A 155 -0.69 -13.68 -15.95
N GLU A 156 0.55 -13.62 -15.43
CA GLU A 156 1.45 -14.76 -15.39
C GLU A 156 0.88 -15.94 -14.57
N ALA A 157 0.17 -15.63 -13.49
CA ALA A 157 -0.45 -16.62 -12.61
C ALA A 157 -1.83 -17.12 -13.10
N GLY A 158 -2.42 -16.52 -14.13
CA GLY A 158 -3.78 -16.79 -14.58
C GLY A 158 -4.85 -16.38 -13.55
N ALA A 159 -4.59 -15.38 -12.72
CA ALA A 159 -5.47 -14.91 -11.65
C ALA A 159 -6.20 -13.61 -12.08
N PRO A 160 -7.53 -13.60 -12.23
CA PRO A 160 -8.24 -12.37 -12.60
C PRO A 160 -8.28 -11.36 -11.45
N LEU A 161 -8.18 -10.05 -11.77
CA LEU A 161 -8.25 -8.94 -10.82
C LEU A 161 -9.45 -8.01 -11.10
N PRO A 162 -10.70 -8.50 -11.08
CA PRO A 162 -11.87 -7.74 -11.55
C PRO A 162 -12.17 -6.48 -10.72
N VAL A 163 -11.66 -6.37 -9.51
CA VAL A 163 -11.80 -5.18 -8.64
C VAL A 163 -10.57 -4.28 -8.78
N GLY A 164 -9.39 -4.86 -8.96
CA GLY A 164 -8.15 -4.11 -9.05
C GLY A 164 -8.00 -3.29 -10.32
N GLU A 165 -8.46 -3.82 -11.46
CA GLU A 165 -8.36 -3.15 -12.76
C GLU A 165 -9.10 -1.79 -12.80
N PRO A 166 -10.37 -1.67 -12.39
CA PRO A 166 -11.05 -0.37 -12.29
C PRO A 166 -10.36 0.60 -11.33
N VAL A 167 -9.84 0.10 -10.21
CA VAL A 167 -9.14 0.93 -9.23
C VAL A 167 -7.80 1.42 -9.77
N LEU A 168 -7.06 0.59 -10.52
CA LEU A 168 -5.85 1.02 -11.21
C LEU A 168 -6.16 2.16 -12.19
N ALA A 169 -7.23 2.04 -12.98
CA ALA A 169 -7.66 3.08 -13.92
C ALA A 169 -7.96 4.42 -13.23
N LEU A 170 -8.56 4.40 -12.02
CA LEU A 170 -8.76 5.62 -11.22
C LEU A 170 -7.44 6.27 -10.80
N TYR A 171 -6.45 5.48 -10.38
CA TYR A 171 -5.12 6.01 -10.03
C TYR A 171 -4.35 6.51 -11.25
N GLU A 172 -4.50 5.88 -12.41
CA GLU A 172 -3.91 6.34 -13.67
C GLU A 172 -4.52 7.67 -14.11
N ALA A 173 -5.84 7.83 -14.03
CA ALA A 173 -6.50 9.09 -14.29
C ALA A 173 -6.02 10.20 -13.35
N LEU A 174 -5.91 9.91 -12.05
CA LEU A 174 -5.35 10.85 -11.05
C LEU A 174 -3.90 11.24 -11.38
N GLN A 175 -3.08 10.31 -11.88
CA GLN A 175 -1.72 10.57 -12.33
C GLN A 175 -1.71 11.49 -13.56
N GLU A 176 -2.59 11.26 -14.55
CA GLU A 176 -2.74 12.07 -15.75
C GLU A 176 -3.22 13.51 -15.44
N GLU A 177 -4.01 13.68 -14.38
CA GLU A 177 -4.42 14.98 -13.83
C GLU A 177 -3.28 15.75 -13.16
N GLY A 178 -2.08 15.18 -13.07
CA GLY A 178 -0.89 15.81 -12.51
C GLY A 178 -0.68 15.56 -11.02
N HIS A 179 -1.42 14.67 -10.40
CA HIS A 179 -1.34 14.32 -8.98
C HIS A 179 -0.38 13.17 -8.66
N GLY A 180 0.44 12.73 -9.61
CA GLY A 180 1.37 11.60 -9.45
C GLY A 180 2.36 11.76 -8.28
N ARG A 181 2.75 13.00 -7.96
CA ARG A 181 3.67 13.33 -6.86
C ARG A 181 2.96 13.55 -5.52
N GLU A 182 1.66 13.55 -5.47
CA GLU A 182 0.87 13.57 -4.24
C GLU A 182 0.75 12.17 -3.63
N ASP A 183 0.38 12.12 -2.36
CA ASP A 183 0.04 10.87 -1.67
C ASP A 183 -1.14 10.18 -2.34
N PHE A 184 -1.13 8.86 -2.42
CA PHE A 184 -2.16 8.06 -3.08
C PHE A 184 -3.57 8.23 -2.48
N GLY A 185 -3.68 8.74 -1.25
CA GLY A 185 -4.96 9.17 -0.65
C GLY A 185 -5.59 10.36 -1.39
N SER A 186 -4.84 11.07 -2.25
CA SER A 186 -5.38 12.13 -3.11
C SER A 186 -6.41 11.62 -4.13
N ILE A 187 -6.57 10.29 -4.29
CA ILE A 187 -7.67 9.67 -5.04
C ILE A 187 -9.04 10.19 -4.56
N TYR A 188 -9.16 10.61 -3.31
CA TYR A 188 -10.37 11.25 -2.79
C TYR A 188 -10.74 12.50 -3.58
N LYS A 189 -9.77 13.31 -4.04
CA LYS A 189 -10.03 14.49 -4.87
C LYS A 189 -10.70 14.10 -6.19
N HIS A 190 -10.14 13.09 -6.87
CA HIS A 190 -10.65 12.59 -8.13
C HIS A 190 -12.07 12.03 -7.98
N VAL A 191 -12.28 11.13 -7.02
CA VAL A 191 -13.59 10.51 -6.77
C VAL A 191 -14.63 11.55 -6.35
N TYR A 192 -14.27 12.54 -5.52
CA TYR A 192 -15.19 13.58 -5.09
C TYR A 192 -15.51 14.56 -6.22
N ALA A 193 -14.55 14.95 -7.06
CA ALA A 193 -14.73 15.86 -8.18
C ALA A 193 -15.56 15.24 -9.32
N SER A 194 -15.32 13.97 -9.63
CA SER A 194 -15.99 13.24 -10.74
C SER A 194 -17.51 13.15 -10.60
N GLY A 195 -18.04 13.43 -9.43
CA GLY A 195 -19.48 13.43 -9.17
C GLY A 195 -20.20 14.77 -9.41
N GLY A 196 -19.59 15.77 -10.05
CA GLY A 196 -20.15 17.11 -10.25
C GLY A 196 -20.07 17.97 -8.97
N ALA A 197 -19.34 19.07 -9.02
CA ALA A 197 -19.44 20.10 -8.00
C ALA A 197 -20.72 20.90 -8.26
N GLU A 198 -21.64 20.95 -7.32
CA GLU A 198 -22.49 22.13 -7.09
C GLU A 198 -22.00 22.84 -5.85
#